data_e2498668134067f48aa98045b1894fba
#
_entry.id   e2498668134067f48aa98045b1894fba
#
_cell.length_a   1.000
_cell.length_b   1.000
_cell.length_c   1.000
_cell.angle_alpha   90.00
_cell.angle_beta   90.00
_cell.angle_gamma   90.00
#
_symmetry.space_group_name_H-M   'P 1'
#
loop_
_entity.id
_entity.type
_entity.pdbx_description
1 polymer ?
#
loop_
_entity_poly.entity_id
_entity_poly.type
_entity_poly.pdbx_seq_one_letter_code
_entity_poly.pdbx_strand_id
1 'polypeptide(L)'
;MKERCDFCYRHCLIDEGKQGFCGVRENKGGAIRSLHYACLVSLGIDPIEKKPLYHFLPGSQSLSLAEQGCNYTCQFCQNYEISQKEYACQTVFVDPVKVVSLAKEQGAASISFTYSEPLVWQDYLIDCATLAKQKGVLTVMVSNGSFSKEARERIIPLVDAFNIDVKGDRQFYQAVCNASLDPVLEGIEAIVQAGKHLEVTTLLIEGLHTMETVEFLGKQLKERGVQVWHLSRFFPRYKMETRKATSETFLEDALAVARESGIPYIYGGNSTHVD
;
A
#
# COMPACT_ATOMS: atom_id res chain seq x y z
N MET A 1 -13.81 -28.47 -4.98
CA MET A 1 -12.68 -28.21 -5.91
C MET A 1 -11.84 -27.08 -5.30
N LYS A 2 -10.51 -27.13 -5.46
CA LYS A 2 -9.61 -26.05 -5.01
C LYS A 2 -9.34 -25.09 -6.15
N GLU A 3 -9.41 -23.80 -5.88
CA GLU A 3 -9.06 -22.76 -6.86
C GLU A 3 -7.86 -21.95 -6.38
N ARG A 4 -6.96 -21.58 -7.29
CA ARG A 4 -5.80 -20.75 -7.01
C ARG A 4 -6.16 -19.26 -7.16
N CYS A 5 -5.97 -18.52 -6.09
CA CYS A 5 -6.05 -17.06 -6.14
C CYS A 5 -4.76 -16.46 -6.72
N ASP A 6 -4.85 -15.57 -7.69
CA ASP A 6 -3.74 -14.94 -8.39
C ASP A 6 -3.63 -13.42 -8.11
N PHE A 7 -4.22 -12.94 -7.01
CA PHE A 7 -4.31 -11.51 -6.71
C PHE A 7 -3.08 -10.94 -6.03
N CYS A 8 -2.35 -11.78 -5.30
CA CYS A 8 -1.12 -11.39 -4.63
C CYS A 8 -0.13 -12.55 -4.60
N TYR A 9 1.09 -12.29 -4.14
CA TYR A 9 2.18 -13.26 -4.07
C TYR A 9 1.88 -14.55 -3.30
N ARG A 10 0.84 -14.56 -2.44
CA ARG A 10 0.50 -15.74 -1.62
C ARG A 10 -0.08 -16.90 -2.42
N HIS A 11 -0.67 -16.62 -3.57
CA HIS A 11 -1.25 -17.65 -4.44
C HIS A 11 -2.06 -18.70 -3.67
N CYS A 12 -2.95 -18.26 -2.77
CA CYS A 12 -3.73 -19.13 -1.91
C CYS A 12 -4.48 -20.19 -2.74
N LEU A 13 -4.35 -21.47 -2.37
CA LEU A 13 -5.21 -22.56 -2.86
C LEU A 13 -6.42 -22.64 -1.94
N ILE A 14 -7.58 -22.24 -2.43
CA ILE A 14 -8.79 -22.03 -1.63
C ILE A 14 -9.79 -23.13 -1.94
N ASP A 15 -10.19 -23.93 -0.94
CA ASP A 15 -11.25 -24.91 -1.05
C ASP A 15 -12.62 -24.26 -1.27
N GLU A 16 -13.54 -24.98 -1.90
CA GLU A 16 -14.93 -24.52 -2.09
C GLU A 16 -15.56 -24.08 -0.77
N GLY A 17 -16.14 -22.88 -0.75
CA GLY A 17 -16.75 -22.26 0.43
C GLY A 17 -15.76 -21.80 1.50
N LYS A 18 -14.45 -21.76 1.19
CA LYS A 18 -13.40 -21.25 2.10
C LYS A 18 -12.82 -19.94 1.59
N GLN A 19 -12.15 -19.22 2.49
CA GLN A 19 -11.52 -17.94 2.25
C GLN A 19 -10.00 -18.07 2.14
N GLY A 20 -9.39 -17.18 1.38
CA GLY A 20 -7.93 -16.99 1.35
C GLY A 20 -7.40 -16.34 2.62
N PHE A 21 -6.09 -16.21 2.71
CA PHE A 21 -5.39 -15.62 3.86
C PHE A 21 -5.93 -14.22 4.24
N CYS A 22 -6.24 -13.39 3.24
CA CYS A 22 -6.73 -12.02 3.42
C CYS A 22 -8.16 -11.92 4.02
N GLY A 23 -8.93 -13.02 4.05
CA GLY A 23 -10.28 -13.05 4.57
C GLY A 23 -11.36 -12.44 3.67
N VAL A 24 -11.00 -11.88 2.50
CA VAL A 24 -11.94 -11.16 1.60
C VAL A 24 -12.10 -11.79 0.23
N ARG A 25 -11.36 -12.88 -0.04
CA ARG A 25 -11.49 -13.71 -1.24
C ARG A 25 -11.97 -15.09 -0.87
N GLU A 26 -13.04 -15.57 -1.50
CA GLU A 26 -13.57 -16.90 -1.32
C GLU A 26 -13.59 -17.68 -2.64
N ASN A 27 -13.52 -19.01 -2.55
CA ASN A 27 -13.85 -19.87 -3.66
C ASN A 27 -15.35 -20.21 -3.60
N LYS A 28 -16.10 -19.81 -4.61
CA LYS A 28 -17.54 -20.08 -4.71
C LYS A 28 -17.90 -20.50 -6.12
N GLY A 29 -18.34 -21.74 -6.25
CA GLY A 29 -18.70 -22.36 -7.53
C GLY A 29 -17.49 -22.52 -8.46
N GLY A 30 -16.28 -22.80 -7.91
CA GLY A 30 -15.06 -22.96 -8.70
C GLY A 30 -14.50 -21.64 -9.23
N ALA A 31 -14.83 -20.51 -8.61
CA ALA A 31 -14.28 -19.20 -8.97
C ALA A 31 -13.90 -18.39 -7.72
N ILE A 32 -12.77 -17.68 -7.79
CA ILE A 32 -12.36 -16.75 -6.74
C ILE A 32 -13.18 -15.47 -6.85
N ARG A 33 -13.89 -15.11 -5.79
CA ARG A 33 -14.79 -13.94 -5.74
C ARG A 33 -14.46 -13.03 -4.56
N SER A 34 -14.77 -11.74 -4.70
CA SER A 34 -14.79 -10.80 -3.57
C SER A 34 -16.01 -11.04 -2.70
N LEU A 35 -15.82 -10.98 -1.39
CA LEU A 35 -16.91 -10.96 -0.40
C LEU A 35 -17.51 -9.56 -0.22
N HIS A 36 -16.75 -8.51 -0.56
CA HIS A 36 -17.08 -7.12 -0.21
C HIS A 36 -16.98 -6.16 -1.42
N TYR A 37 -17.15 -6.66 -2.65
CA TYR A 37 -17.08 -5.82 -3.84
C TYR A 37 -17.96 -4.58 -3.72
N ALA A 38 -17.38 -3.40 -3.94
CA ALA A 38 -17.99 -2.08 -3.83
C ALA A 38 -18.48 -1.70 -2.41
N CYS A 39 -18.12 -2.47 -1.37
CA CYS A 39 -18.47 -2.20 0.02
C CYS A 39 -17.31 -1.46 0.72
N LEU A 40 -17.35 -0.13 0.66
CA LEU A 40 -16.29 0.72 1.20
C LEU A 40 -16.36 0.83 2.72
N VAL A 41 -15.22 0.67 3.38
CA VAL A 41 -15.01 0.94 4.82
C VAL A 41 -14.48 2.34 5.07
N SER A 42 -13.98 3.00 4.02
CA SER A 42 -13.50 4.39 4.08
C SER A 42 -13.72 5.08 2.74
N LEU A 43 -14.15 6.35 2.79
CA LEU A 43 -14.30 7.23 1.65
C LEU A 43 -14.15 8.68 2.12
N GLY A 44 -13.23 9.44 1.55
CA GLY A 44 -13.01 10.84 1.92
C GLY A 44 -12.00 11.56 1.05
N ILE A 45 -11.97 12.90 1.17
CA ILE A 45 -10.98 13.74 0.48
C ILE A 45 -9.76 13.94 1.37
N ASP A 46 -8.58 13.71 0.82
CA ASP A 46 -7.30 13.93 1.48
C ASP A 46 -6.34 14.71 0.58
N PRO A 47 -5.41 15.50 1.16
CA PRO A 47 -4.25 15.99 0.43
C PRO A 47 -3.43 14.83 -0.16
N ILE A 48 -2.85 15.03 -1.34
CA ILE A 48 -2.04 14.00 -2.01
C ILE A 48 -0.82 13.61 -1.18
N GLU A 49 -0.26 14.54 -0.42
CA GLU A 49 0.89 14.33 0.47
C GLU A 49 0.58 13.34 1.61
N LYS A 50 -0.69 13.16 1.98
CA LYS A 50 -1.12 12.12 2.93
C LYS A 50 -1.01 10.69 2.34
N LYS A 51 -0.75 10.57 1.03
CA LYS A 51 -0.45 9.31 0.33
C LYS A 51 1.06 9.08 0.18
N PRO A 52 1.91 9.71 0.97
CA PRO A 52 3.31 10.14 0.78
C PRO A 52 3.71 10.23 -0.69
N LEU A 53 3.04 11.10 -1.44
CA LEU A 53 3.35 11.44 -2.83
C LEU A 53 3.65 12.93 -2.89
N TYR A 54 4.95 13.28 -2.86
CA TYR A 54 5.43 14.66 -2.85
C TYR A 54 5.78 15.18 -4.24
N HIS A 55 6.04 14.26 -5.18
CA HIS A 55 6.40 14.57 -6.56
C HIS A 55 5.26 14.27 -7.56
N PHE A 56 4.11 13.82 -7.09
CA PHE A 56 2.92 13.59 -7.93
C PHE A 56 1.80 14.54 -7.54
N LEU A 57 1.49 15.50 -8.42
CA LEU A 57 0.41 16.50 -8.24
C LEU A 57 0.47 17.25 -6.90
N PRO A 58 1.61 17.80 -6.48
CA PRO A 58 1.76 18.43 -5.17
C PRO A 58 0.69 19.52 -4.93
N GLY A 59 0.13 19.56 -3.71
CA GLY A 59 -0.92 20.48 -3.31
C GLY A 59 -2.33 20.10 -3.79
N SER A 60 -2.49 18.98 -4.50
CA SER A 60 -3.80 18.54 -4.97
C SER A 60 -4.58 17.74 -3.92
N GLN A 61 -5.89 17.61 -4.15
CA GLN A 61 -6.77 16.75 -3.38
C GLN A 61 -7.01 15.42 -4.11
N SER A 62 -7.11 14.33 -3.36
CA SER A 62 -7.43 13.01 -3.86
C SER A 62 -8.65 12.43 -3.16
N LEU A 63 -9.57 11.81 -3.90
CA LEU A 63 -10.65 11.02 -3.32
C LEU A 63 -10.08 9.66 -2.90
N SER A 64 -9.94 9.47 -1.59
CA SER A 64 -9.37 8.26 -0.98
C SER A 64 -10.46 7.26 -0.63
N LEU A 65 -10.24 6.00 -0.96
CA LEU A 65 -11.20 4.94 -0.65
C LEU A 65 -10.50 3.63 -0.27
N ALA A 66 -11.22 2.80 0.51
CA ALA A 66 -10.81 1.46 0.88
C ALA A 66 -11.99 0.50 0.98
N GLU A 67 -11.80 -0.73 0.50
CA GLU A 67 -12.53 -1.91 0.98
C GLU A 67 -11.76 -2.57 2.14
N GLN A 68 -12.37 -3.55 2.81
CA GLN A 68 -11.74 -4.28 3.91
C GLN A 68 -10.68 -5.27 3.40
N GLY A 69 -9.67 -5.54 4.25
CA GLY A 69 -8.77 -6.68 4.11
C GLY A 69 -7.32 -6.33 3.76
N CYS A 70 -6.44 -7.27 4.08
CA CYS A 70 -5.01 -7.21 3.77
C CYS A 70 -4.42 -8.63 3.69
N ASN A 71 -3.43 -8.81 2.83
CA ASN A 71 -2.67 -10.06 2.73
C ASN A 71 -1.46 -10.13 3.68
N TYR A 72 -1.33 -9.17 4.62
CA TYR A 72 -0.35 -9.14 5.71
C TYR A 72 -1.04 -9.10 7.07
N THR A 73 -0.29 -9.44 8.14
CA THR A 73 -0.73 -9.32 9.54
C THR A 73 0.28 -8.52 10.36
N CYS A 74 0.65 -7.33 9.87
CA CYS A 74 1.63 -6.47 10.50
C CYS A 74 1.24 -6.12 11.95
N GLN A 75 2.14 -6.36 12.91
CA GLN A 75 1.88 -6.11 14.33
C GLN A 75 1.71 -4.62 14.67
N PHE A 76 2.19 -3.72 13.80
CA PHE A 76 2.15 -2.26 13.94
C PHE A 76 1.09 -1.60 13.04
N CYS A 77 0.14 -2.34 12.49
CA CYS A 77 -0.80 -1.82 11.50
C CYS A 77 -1.61 -0.63 12.04
N GLN A 78 -1.50 0.53 11.37
CA GLN A 78 -2.25 1.73 11.75
C GLN A 78 -3.75 1.57 11.48
N ASN A 79 -4.10 0.80 10.44
CA ASN A 79 -5.45 0.59 9.95
C ASN A 79 -5.94 -0.85 10.25
N TYR A 80 -5.52 -1.44 11.38
CA TYR A 80 -5.82 -2.84 11.71
C TYR A 80 -7.33 -3.14 11.72
N GLU A 81 -8.16 -2.20 12.13
CA GLU A 81 -9.60 -2.36 12.23
C GLU A 81 -10.26 -2.65 10.88
N ILE A 82 -9.73 -2.10 9.78
CA ILE A 82 -10.23 -2.33 8.42
C ILE A 82 -9.38 -3.32 7.62
N SER A 83 -8.17 -3.63 8.09
CA SER A 83 -7.21 -4.48 7.36
C SER A 83 -7.21 -5.92 7.83
N GLN A 84 -7.55 -6.18 9.12
CA GLN A 84 -7.46 -7.51 9.70
C GLN A 84 -8.83 -8.18 9.74
N LYS A 85 -8.87 -9.46 9.36
CA LYS A 85 -10.12 -10.23 9.16
C LYS A 85 -10.94 -10.48 10.42
N GLU A 86 -10.34 -10.32 11.60
CA GLU A 86 -10.99 -10.48 12.90
C GLU A 86 -11.90 -9.30 13.29
N TYR A 87 -11.83 -8.18 12.54
CA TYR A 87 -12.64 -6.99 12.83
C TYR A 87 -13.81 -6.88 11.85
N ALA A 88 -15.01 -6.68 12.40
CA ALA A 88 -16.19 -6.38 11.60
C ALA A 88 -16.24 -4.88 11.28
N CYS A 89 -16.41 -4.54 10.03
CA CYS A 89 -16.50 -3.15 9.58
C CYS A 89 -17.92 -2.79 9.15
N GLN A 90 -18.32 -1.56 9.44
CA GLN A 90 -19.46 -0.97 8.76
C GLN A 90 -19.04 -0.57 7.34
N THR A 91 -19.86 -0.90 6.37
CA THR A 91 -19.58 -0.64 4.95
C THR A 91 -20.70 0.14 4.29
N VAL A 92 -20.35 0.90 3.26
CA VAL A 92 -21.30 1.58 2.38
C VAL A 92 -21.06 1.09 0.96
N PHE A 93 -22.11 0.63 0.30
CA PHE A 93 -22.03 0.26 -1.12
C PHE A 93 -21.89 1.52 -1.98
N VAL A 94 -20.83 1.59 -2.78
CA VAL A 94 -20.58 2.70 -3.71
C VAL A 94 -20.18 2.14 -5.06
N ASP A 95 -21.06 2.30 -6.04
CA ASP A 95 -20.80 1.87 -7.42
C ASP A 95 -19.59 2.59 -8.02
N PRO A 96 -18.73 1.92 -8.83
CA PRO A 96 -17.57 2.54 -9.48
C PRO A 96 -17.87 3.83 -10.24
N VAL A 97 -19.03 3.93 -10.90
CA VAL A 97 -19.47 5.16 -11.60
C VAL A 97 -19.64 6.31 -10.60
N LYS A 98 -20.22 6.02 -9.42
CA LYS A 98 -20.43 7.03 -8.38
C LYS A 98 -19.09 7.50 -7.79
N VAL A 99 -18.08 6.62 -7.64
CA VAL A 99 -16.74 7.03 -7.20
C VAL A 99 -16.14 8.07 -8.12
N VAL A 100 -16.17 7.82 -9.43
CA VAL A 100 -15.60 8.75 -10.42
C VAL A 100 -16.40 10.07 -10.46
N SER A 101 -17.72 10.00 -10.33
CA SER A 101 -18.58 11.20 -10.25
C SER A 101 -18.23 12.03 -9.00
N LEU A 102 -18.11 11.38 -7.83
CA LEU A 102 -17.74 12.05 -6.57
C LEU A 102 -16.38 12.73 -6.66
N ALA A 103 -15.37 12.07 -7.26
CA ALA A 103 -14.05 12.67 -7.44
C ALA A 103 -14.16 13.99 -8.23
N LYS A 104 -14.93 14.01 -9.32
CA LYS A 104 -15.15 15.21 -10.14
C LYS A 104 -15.99 16.28 -9.42
N GLU A 105 -17.07 15.89 -8.74
CA GLU A 105 -17.95 16.77 -7.97
C GLU A 105 -17.17 17.48 -6.84
N GLN A 106 -16.20 16.81 -6.23
CA GLN A 106 -15.35 17.34 -5.15
C GLN A 106 -14.08 18.05 -5.65
N GLY A 107 -13.86 18.10 -6.96
CA GLY A 107 -12.67 18.72 -7.55
C GLY A 107 -11.37 17.96 -7.24
N ALA A 108 -11.46 16.67 -6.91
CA ALA A 108 -10.28 15.83 -6.67
C ALA A 108 -9.52 15.58 -7.97
N ALA A 109 -8.21 15.80 -7.97
CA ALA A 109 -7.36 15.57 -9.13
C ALA A 109 -7.11 14.07 -9.39
N SER A 110 -7.28 13.24 -8.35
CA SER A 110 -7.06 11.80 -8.42
C SER A 110 -8.01 11.01 -7.52
N ILE A 111 -8.06 9.70 -7.75
CA ILE A 111 -8.68 8.70 -6.88
C ILE A 111 -7.57 7.86 -6.30
N SER A 112 -7.51 7.74 -4.96
CA SER A 112 -6.51 6.95 -4.23
C SER A 112 -7.11 5.70 -3.64
N PHE A 113 -6.63 4.53 -4.08
CA PHE A 113 -6.89 3.22 -3.49
C PHE A 113 -5.89 3.00 -2.36
N THR A 114 -6.35 2.98 -1.08
CA THR A 114 -5.44 3.16 0.07
C THR A 114 -5.99 2.57 1.37
N TYR A 115 -5.33 2.81 2.49
CA TYR A 115 -5.64 2.47 3.89
C TYR A 115 -5.58 0.98 4.23
N SER A 116 -6.34 0.12 3.56
CA SER A 116 -6.21 -1.34 3.58
C SER A 116 -5.27 -1.80 2.45
N GLU A 117 -5.38 -3.03 1.97
CA GLU A 117 -4.52 -3.48 0.87
C GLU A 117 -5.28 -3.59 -0.46
N PRO A 118 -5.07 -2.69 -1.42
CA PRO A 118 -5.80 -2.70 -2.69
C PRO A 118 -5.64 -3.98 -3.53
N LEU A 119 -4.54 -4.71 -3.37
CA LEU A 119 -4.33 -5.97 -4.08
C LEU A 119 -5.42 -7.00 -3.79
N VAL A 120 -5.97 -7.02 -2.56
CA VAL A 120 -6.95 -8.06 -2.20
C VAL A 120 -8.36 -7.70 -2.64
N TRP A 121 -8.62 -6.47 -3.07
CA TRP A 121 -9.88 -6.01 -3.64
C TRP A 121 -9.70 -5.33 -5.02
N GLN A 122 -8.72 -5.83 -5.78
CA GLN A 122 -8.35 -5.26 -7.09
C GLN A 122 -9.45 -5.30 -8.15
N ASP A 123 -10.48 -6.14 -8.05
CA ASP A 123 -11.62 -6.13 -8.97
C ASP A 123 -12.27 -4.75 -8.99
N TYR A 124 -12.58 -4.24 -7.80
CA TYR A 124 -13.19 -2.91 -7.65
C TYR A 124 -12.22 -1.79 -8.03
N LEU A 125 -10.93 -1.94 -7.67
CA LEU A 125 -9.89 -1.01 -8.12
C LEU A 125 -9.84 -0.93 -9.64
N ILE A 126 -9.81 -2.07 -10.34
CA ILE A 126 -9.72 -2.14 -11.81
C ILE A 126 -10.93 -1.47 -12.46
N ASP A 127 -12.14 -1.73 -11.96
CA ASP A 127 -13.37 -1.12 -12.49
C ASP A 127 -13.36 0.40 -12.29
N CYS A 128 -13.01 0.87 -11.09
CA CYS A 128 -12.90 2.30 -10.80
C CYS A 128 -11.80 2.97 -11.64
N ALA A 129 -10.60 2.36 -11.74
CA ALA A 129 -9.47 2.93 -12.47
C ALA A 129 -9.75 2.97 -13.99
N THR A 130 -10.41 1.96 -14.53
CA THR A 130 -10.83 1.94 -15.94
C THR A 130 -11.78 3.08 -16.25
N LEU A 131 -12.78 3.30 -15.41
CA LEU A 131 -13.74 4.41 -15.56
C LEU A 131 -13.07 5.77 -15.34
N ALA A 132 -12.19 5.89 -14.34
CA ALA A 132 -11.43 7.09 -14.05
C ALA A 132 -10.61 7.53 -15.28
N LYS A 133 -9.88 6.60 -15.88
CA LYS A 133 -9.10 6.83 -17.11
C LYS A 133 -9.97 7.34 -18.27
N GLN A 134 -11.16 6.76 -18.48
CA GLN A 134 -12.11 7.20 -19.51
C GLN A 134 -12.63 8.64 -19.25
N LYS A 135 -12.65 9.06 -18.00
CA LYS A 135 -13.16 10.38 -17.57
C LYS A 135 -12.07 11.40 -17.30
N GLY A 136 -10.80 11.07 -17.56
CA GLY A 136 -9.64 11.95 -17.36
C GLY A 136 -9.32 12.23 -15.88
N VAL A 137 -9.67 11.33 -14.96
CA VAL A 137 -9.30 11.38 -13.54
C VAL A 137 -8.12 10.46 -13.31
N LEU A 138 -7.05 10.97 -12.69
CA LEU A 138 -5.85 10.19 -12.40
C LEU A 138 -6.08 9.22 -11.23
N THR A 139 -5.26 8.18 -11.15
CA THR A 139 -5.39 7.13 -10.15
C THR A 139 -4.10 6.90 -9.39
N VAL A 140 -4.23 6.65 -8.11
CA VAL A 140 -3.14 6.43 -7.15
C VAL A 140 -3.37 5.13 -6.41
N MET A 141 -2.30 4.36 -6.17
CA MET A 141 -2.34 3.16 -5.35
C MET A 141 -1.30 3.25 -4.22
N VAL A 142 -1.76 3.18 -2.98
CA VAL A 142 -0.90 3.01 -1.80
C VAL A 142 -1.01 1.56 -1.35
N SER A 143 0.09 0.82 -1.41
CA SER A 143 0.08 -0.64 -1.29
C SER A 143 1.34 -1.16 -0.60
N ASN A 144 1.25 -2.36 -0.03
CA ASN A 144 2.40 -3.12 0.42
C ASN A 144 3.23 -3.72 -0.75
N GLY A 145 2.80 -3.55 -1.99
CA GLY A 145 3.55 -3.87 -3.19
C GLY A 145 3.74 -5.37 -3.51
N SER A 146 3.12 -6.27 -2.76
CA SER A 146 3.32 -7.71 -2.92
C SER A 146 2.44 -8.34 -4.01
N PHE A 147 2.56 -7.82 -5.21
CA PHE A 147 1.83 -8.29 -6.38
C PHE A 147 2.16 -9.75 -6.74
N SER A 148 1.17 -10.48 -7.27
CA SER A 148 1.45 -11.60 -8.16
C SER A 148 1.89 -11.09 -9.55
N LYS A 149 2.42 -11.96 -10.39
CA LYS A 149 2.71 -11.59 -11.78
C LYS A 149 1.44 -11.12 -12.50
N GLU A 150 0.37 -11.87 -12.33
CA GLU A 150 -0.93 -11.61 -12.94
C GLU A 150 -1.54 -10.27 -12.46
N ALA A 151 -1.37 -9.94 -11.16
CA ALA A 151 -1.83 -8.66 -10.63
C ALA A 151 -1.04 -7.47 -11.20
N ARG A 152 0.29 -7.61 -11.38
CA ARG A 152 1.12 -6.59 -12.05
C ARG A 152 0.59 -6.27 -13.45
N GLU A 153 0.31 -7.30 -14.23
CA GLU A 153 -0.19 -7.16 -15.61
C GLU A 153 -1.57 -6.48 -15.68
N ARG A 154 -2.43 -6.70 -14.66
CA ARG A 154 -3.77 -6.10 -14.61
C ARG A 154 -3.78 -4.66 -14.08
N ILE A 155 -2.98 -4.37 -13.05
CA ILE A 155 -3.10 -3.13 -12.27
C ILE A 155 -2.15 -2.05 -12.77
N ILE A 156 -0.87 -2.37 -13.02
CA ILE A 156 0.15 -1.36 -13.35
C ILE A 156 -0.23 -0.50 -14.55
N PRO A 157 -0.81 -1.03 -15.65
CA PRO A 157 -1.23 -0.22 -16.79
C PRO A 157 -2.34 0.81 -16.47
N LEU A 158 -3.15 0.54 -15.44
CA LEU A 158 -4.33 1.35 -15.09
C LEU A 158 -4.02 2.44 -14.06
N VAL A 159 -2.98 2.28 -13.25
CA VAL A 159 -2.63 3.21 -12.17
C VAL A 159 -1.55 4.18 -12.65
N ASP A 160 -1.70 5.47 -12.30
CA ASP A 160 -0.78 6.54 -12.73
C ASP A 160 0.37 6.74 -11.75
N ALA A 161 0.11 6.63 -10.45
CA ALA A 161 1.13 6.79 -9.40
C ALA A 161 0.98 5.75 -8.28
N PHE A 162 2.12 5.36 -7.73
CA PHE A 162 2.22 4.37 -6.66
C PHE A 162 2.98 4.95 -5.47
N ASN A 163 2.49 4.67 -4.25
CA ASN A 163 3.32 4.70 -3.07
C ASN A 163 3.40 3.26 -2.54
N ILE A 164 4.62 2.72 -2.46
CA ILE A 164 4.86 1.34 -2.01
C ILE A 164 5.53 1.35 -0.64
N ASP A 165 4.89 0.66 0.30
CA ASP A 165 5.45 0.43 1.64
C ASP A 165 6.52 -0.65 1.63
N VAL A 166 7.77 -0.28 1.82
CA VAL A 166 8.87 -1.22 2.12
C VAL A 166 9.12 -1.21 3.62
N LYS A 167 8.73 -2.30 4.28
CA LYS A 167 8.54 -2.29 5.74
C LYS A 167 9.80 -2.66 6.54
N GLY A 168 10.82 -3.23 5.90
CA GLY A 168 12.07 -3.65 6.54
C GLY A 168 12.81 -4.70 5.72
N ASP A 169 13.80 -5.34 6.32
CA ASP A 169 14.51 -6.46 5.72
C ASP A 169 13.70 -7.77 5.71
N ARG A 170 14.28 -8.86 5.19
CA ARG A 170 13.60 -10.16 5.13
C ARG A 170 13.18 -10.70 6.48
N GLN A 171 14.01 -10.51 7.51
CA GLN A 171 13.71 -10.96 8.86
C GLN A 171 12.52 -10.19 9.46
N PHE A 172 12.50 -8.87 9.28
CA PHE A 172 11.41 -8.02 9.71
C PHE A 172 10.09 -8.43 9.02
N TYR A 173 10.12 -8.66 7.70
CA TYR A 173 8.92 -9.11 6.98
C TYR A 173 8.36 -10.42 7.52
N GLN A 174 9.21 -11.40 7.81
CA GLN A 174 8.78 -12.70 8.35
C GLN A 174 8.26 -12.58 9.78
N ALA A 175 9.02 -11.93 10.66
CA ALA A 175 8.72 -11.91 12.10
C ALA A 175 7.59 -10.94 12.47
N VAL A 176 7.49 -9.80 11.78
CA VAL A 176 6.61 -8.68 12.17
C VAL A 176 5.40 -8.53 11.26
N CYS A 177 5.55 -8.83 9.97
CA CYS A 177 4.49 -8.67 8.97
C CYS A 177 3.84 -9.99 8.55
N ASN A 178 4.42 -11.14 8.90
CA ASN A 178 4.03 -12.46 8.38
C ASN A 178 3.97 -12.46 6.85
N ALA A 179 5.05 -11.99 6.20
CA ALA A 179 5.11 -11.69 4.78
C ALA A 179 6.50 -11.95 4.19
N SER A 180 6.73 -11.56 2.94
CA SER A 180 8.02 -11.64 2.24
C SER A 180 8.39 -10.31 1.60
N LEU A 181 9.67 -9.93 1.64
CA LEU A 181 10.21 -8.74 1.00
C LEU A 181 10.34 -8.92 -0.53
N ASP A 182 10.75 -10.10 -0.99
CA ASP A 182 11.11 -10.30 -2.40
C ASP A 182 9.97 -9.94 -3.40
N PRO A 183 8.69 -10.34 -3.17
CA PRO A 183 7.59 -9.92 -4.03
C PRO A 183 7.37 -8.39 -4.09
N VAL A 184 7.72 -7.68 -3.01
CA VAL A 184 7.62 -6.21 -2.96
C VAL A 184 8.69 -5.59 -3.85
N LEU A 185 9.92 -6.07 -3.77
CA LEU A 185 11.02 -5.62 -4.62
C LEU A 185 10.75 -5.90 -6.11
N GLU A 186 10.17 -7.05 -6.44
CA GLU A 186 9.71 -7.36 -7.80
C GLU A 186 8.57 -6.42 -8.26
N GLY A 187 7.67 -6.05 -7.35
CA GLY A 187 6.60 -5.09 -7.63
C GLY A 187 7.15 -3.69 -7.95
N ILE A 188 8.11 -3.21 -7.16
CA ILE A 188 8.82 -1.94 -7.37
C ILE A 188 9.50 -1.94 -8.75
N GLU A 189 10.26 -2.99 -9.05
CA GLU A 189 10.94 -3.12 -10.33
C GLU A 189 9.98 -3.06 -11.52
N ALA A 190 8.85 -3.76 -11.44
CA ALA A 190 7.83 -3.76 -12.49
C ALA A 190 7.18 -2.38 -12.68
N ILE A 191 6.93 -1.62 -11.60
CA ILE A 191 6.38 -0.27 -11.65
C ILE A 191 7.37 0.69 -12.32
N VAL A 192 8.66 0.62 -11.94
CA VAL A 192 9.73 1.44 -12.54
C VAL A 192 9.90 1.11 -14.02
N GLN A 193 9.97 -0.18 -14.40
CA GLN A 193 10.08 -0.63 -15.79
C GLN A 193 8.89 -0.18 -16.65
N ALA A 194 7.69 -0.08 -16.07
CA ALA A 194 6.50 0.44 -16.73
C ALA A 194 6.48 1.98 -16.88
N GLY A 195 7.50 2.68 -16.38
CA GLY A 195 7.59 4.15 -16.42
C GLY A 195 6.54 4.88 -15.61
N LYS A 196 5.98 4.24 -14.57
CA LYS A 196 4.97 4.83 -13.69
C LYS A 196 5.62 5.67 -12.60
N HIS A 197 4.89 6.68 -12.10
CA HIS A 197 5.35 7.43 -10.94
C HIS A 197 5.40 6.52 -9.71
N LEU A 198 6.52 6.53 -9.00
CA LEU A 198 6.73 5.72 -7.80
C LEU A 198 7.44 6.53 -6.70
N GLU A 199 6.84 6.53 -5.54
CA GLU A 199 7.49 6.91 -4.29
C GLU A 199 7.43 5.74 -3.31
N VAL A 200 8.46 5.56 -2.51
CA VAL A 200 8.55 4.44 -1.55
C VAL A 200 8.49 4.99 -0.14
N THR A 201 7.78 4.31 0.75
CA THR A 201 7.69 4.67 2.18
C THR A 201 8.20 3.54 3.07
N THR A 202 8.98 3.89 4.09
CA THR A 202 9.40 2.98 5.17
C THR A 202 9.04 3.57 6.52
N LEU A 203 8.17 2.88 7.26
CA LEU A 203 7.86 3.22 8.65
C LEU A 203 8.93 2.64 9.56
N LEU A 204 9.72 3.49 10.17
CA LEU A 204 10.82 3.10 11.07
C LEU A 204 10.32 2.82 12.48
N ILE A 205 10.66 1.66 13.03
CA ILE A 205 10.35 1.24 14.41
C ILE A 205 11.69 1.07 15.14
N GLU A 206 12.03 2.03 15.98
CA GLU A 206 13.25 2.01 16.79
C GLU A 206 13.32 0.75 17.66
N GLY A 207 14.49 0.09 17.67
CA GLY A 207 14.72 -1.20 18.33
C GLY A 207 14.26 -2.43 17.53
N LEU A 208 13.66 -2.24 16.32
CA LEU A 208 13.43 -3.32 15.35
C LEU A 208 14.16 -3.04 14.03
N HIS A 209 14.27 -1.80 13.64
CA HIS A 209 15.14 -1.35 12.55
C HIS A 209 16.47 -0.86 13.14
N THR A 210 17.54 -1.08 12.38
CA THR A 210 18.89 -0.58 12.66
C THR A 210 19.37 0.26 11.48
N MET A 211 20.51 0.94 11.62
CA MET A 211 21.10 1.70 10.51
C MET A 211 21.54 0.77 9.37
N GLU A 212 21.99 -0.44 9.68
CA GLU A 212 22.31 -1.48 8.68
C GLU A 212 21.04 -1.89 7.89
N THR A 213 19.87 -1.91 8.53
CA THR A 213 18.59 -2.14 7.83
C THR A 213 18.31 -1.01 6.85
N VAL A 214 18.53 0.25 7.25
CA VAL A 214 18.32 1.42 6.38
C VAL A 214 19.29 1.39 5.20
N GLU A 215 20.57 1.12 5.44
CA GLU A 215 21.60 0.96 4.40
C GLU A 215 21.21 -0.14 3.40
N PHE A 216 20.84 -1.33 3.92
CA PHE A 216 20.39 -2.45 3.07
C PHE A 216 19.22 -2.06 2.19
N LEU A 217 18.18 -1.43 2.76
CA LEU A 217 17.01 -0.98 2.01
C LEU A 217 17.39 0.07 0.97
N GLY A 218 18.18 1.08 1.34
CA GLY A 218 18.66 2.11 0.43
C GLY A 218 19.35 1.53 -0.81
N LYS A 219 20.23 0.54 -0.62
CA LYS A 219 20.87 -0.18 -1.71
C LYS A 219 19.87 -0.90 -2.59
N GLN A 220 18.93 -1.68 -1.98
CA GLN A 220 17.92 -2.42 -2.74
C GLN A 220 17.00 -1.51 -3.56
N LEU A 221 16.62 -0.36 -3.02
CA LEU A 221 15.77 0.61 -3.69
C LEU A 221 16.52 1.34 -4.82
N LYS A 222 17.77 1.75 -4.57
CA LYS A 222 18.62 2.42 -5.57
C LYS A 222 18.88 1.53 -6.78
N GLU A 223 19.22 0.25 -6.55
CA GLU A 223 19.47 -0.73 -7.62
C GLU A 223 18.25 -0.92 -8.53
N ARG A 224 17.04 -0.69 -8.02
CA ARG A 224 15.76 -0.77 -8.76
C ARG A 224 15.28 0.55 -9.34
N GLY A 225 16.09 1.61 -9.25
CA GLY A 225 15.81 2.89 -9.88
C GLY A 225 14.80 3.76 -9.11
N VAL A 226 14.54 3.49 -7.82
CA VAL A 226 13.70 4.36 -6.98
C VAL A 226 14.34 5.75 -6.88
N GLN A 227 13.52 6.79 -7.06
CA GLN A 227 13.96 8.18 -7.05
C GLN A 227 13.56 8.92 -5.77
N VAL A 228 12.48 8.47 -5.10
CA VAL A 228 11.92 9.14 -3.93
C VAL A 228 11.67 8.12 -2.83
N TRP A 229 12.23 8.37 -1.64
CA TRP A 229 12.07 7.50 -0.48
C TRP A 229 11.72 8.31 0.76
N HIS A 230 10.60 7.95 1.40
CA HIS A 230 10.09 8.54 2.63
C HIS A 230 10.42 7.64 3.82
N LEU A 231 11.06 8.17 4.85
CA LEU A 231 11.30 7.52 6.13
C LEU A 231 10.40 8.16 7.18
N SER A 232 9.46 7.41 7.75
CA SER A 232 8.48 7.93 8.69
C SER A 232 8.65 7.33 10.07
N ARG A 233 8.40 8.15 11.11
CA ARG A 233 8.40 7.68 12.50
C ARG A 233 7.17 6.83 12.78
N PHE A 234 7.39 5.73 13.51
CA PHE A 234 6.33 4.91 14.08
C PHE A 234 5.73 5.58 15.33
N PHE A 235 4.43 5.47 15.47
CA PHE A 235 3.68 5.76 16.70
C PHE A 235 2.96 4.49 17.17
N PRO A 236 2.88 4.25 18.52
CA PRO A 236 2.26 3.07 19.10
C PRO A 236 0.85 2.81 18.58
N ARG A 237 0.62 1.60 18.08
CA ARG A 237 -0.69 1.16 17.58
C ARG A 237 -0.80 -0.37 17.58
N TYR A 238 -2.03 -0.88 17.67
CA TYR A 238 -2.38 -2.30 17.56
C TYR A 238 -1.56 -3.19 18.52
N LYS A 239 -0.92 -4.25 18.02
CA LYS A 239 -0.11 -5.16 18.86
C LYS A 239 1.18 -4.55 19.39
N MET A 240 1.50 -3.33 18.97
CA MET A 240 2.67 -2.57 19.43
C MET A 240 2.29 -1.29 20.20
N GLU A 241 1.09 -1.25 20.80
CA GLU A 241 0.61 -0.09 21.56
C GLU A 241 1.44 0.25 22.81
N THR A 242 2.19 -0.70 23.34
CA THR A 242 3.09 -0.51 24.50
C THR A 242 4.50 -0.09 24.13
N ARG A 243 4.86 -0.09 22.81
CA ARG A 243 6.16 0.41 22.35
C ARG A 243 6.23 1.92 22.44
N LYS A 244 7.45 2.44 22.60
CA LYS A 244 7.70 3.88 22.44
C LYS A 244 7.61 4.25 20.94
N ALA A 245 7.17 5.47 20.67
CA ALA A 245 7.32 6.05 19.35
C ALA A 245 8.80 6.15 18.95
N THR A 246 9.09 6.05 17.67
CA THR A 246 10.44 6.28 17.14
C THR A 246 10.88 7.70 17.48
N SER A 247 12.10 7.86 18.03
CA SER A 247 12.65 9.16 18.40
C SER A 247 12.98 10.02 17.17
N GLU A 248 13.02 11.34 17.34
CA GLU A 248 13.47 12.25 16.28
C GLU A 248 14.93 11.96 15.93
N THR A 249 15.80 11.76 16.92
CA THR A 249 17.22 11.43 16.71
C THR A 249 17.38 10.18 15.86
N PHE A 250 16.61 9.11 16.15
CA PHE A 250 16.68 7.90 15.33
C PHE A 250 16.27 8.15 13.87
N LEU A 251 15.23 8.99 13.65
CA LEU A 251 14.84 9.40 12.30
C LEU A 251 15.96 10.21 11.62
N GLU A 252 16.57 11.16 12.31
CA GLU A 252 17.67 11.99 11.78
C GLU A 252 18.87 11.13 11.37
N ASP A 253 19.27 10.18 12.23
CA ASP A 253 20.35 9.22 11.92
C ASP A 253 19.99 8.37 10.70
N ALA A 254 18.77 7.85 10.65
CA ALA A 254 18.30 7.06 9.52
C ALA A 254 18.25 7.85 8.20
N LEU A 255 17.85 9.13 8.26
CA LEU A 255 17.87 10.02 7.09
C LEU A 255 19.30 10.29 6.60
N ALA A 256 20.27 10.44 7.52
CA ALA A 256 21.66 10.60 7.16
C ALA A 256 22.18 9.37 6.39
N VAL A 257 21.95 8.16 6.93
CA VAL A 257 22.31 6.89 6.26
C VAL A 257 21.59 6.73 4.92
N ALA A 258 20.28 7.03 4.87
CA ALA A 258 19.51 6.92 3.63
C ALA A 258 20.04 7.81 2.50
N ARG A 259 20.51 9.03 2.82
CA ARG A 259 21.11 9.95 1.83
C ARG A 259 22.38 9.40 1.18
N GLU A 260 23.15 8.55 1.90
CA GLU A 260 24.34 7.88 1.37
C GLU A 260 24.00 6.82 0.31
N SER A 261 22.74 6.33 0.24
CA SER A 261 22.28 5.38 -0.78
C SER A 261 22.35 5.91 -2.21
N GLY A 262 22.42 7.24 -2.39
CA GLY A 262 22.39 7.91 -3.68
C GLY A 262 21.00 7.96 -4.33
N ILE A 263 19.92 7.70 -3.58
CA ILE A 263 18.54 8.01 -4.00
C ILE A 263 18.39 9.53 -4.02
N PRO A 264 17.85 10.15 -5.11
CA PRO A 264 17.87 11.61 -5.27
C PRO A 264 17.09 12.39 -4.22
N TYR A 265 15.94 11.85 -3.80
CA TYR A 265 15.03 12.54 -2.89
C TYR A 265 14.72 11.67 -1.68
N ILE A 266 15.09 12.15 -0.48
CA ILE A 266 14.89 11.48 0.80
C ILE A 266 14.11 12.44 1.71
N TYR A 267 12.96 11.99 2.20
CA TYR A 267 12.08 12.78 3.06
C TYR A 267 11.88 12.14 4.43
N GLY A 268 11.83 12.96 5.47
CA GLY A 268 11.37 12.56 6.80
C GLY A 268 9.86 12.73 6.92
N GLY A 269 9.18 11.80 7.59
CA GLY A 269 7.74 11.86 7.80
C GLY A 269 7.34 11.65 9.26
N ASN A 270 6.15 12.14 9.62
CA ASN A 270 5.65 12.09 11.00
C ASN A 270 6.59 12.81 12.00
N SER A 271 7.27 13.86 11.57
CA SER A 271 8.21 14.66 12.35
C SER A 271 7.81 16.13 12.34
N THR A 272 8.20 16.86 13.40
CA THR A 272 8.10 18.33 13.47
C THR A 272 9.42 19.01 13.18
N HIS A 273 10.50 18.25 12.97
CA HIS A 273 11.89 18.74 12.86
C HIS A 273 12.48 18.58 11.46
N VAL A 274 11.81 17.85 10.57
CA VAL A 274 12.32 17.54 9.23
C VAL A 274 11.26 17.91 8.20
N ASP A 275 11.60 18.82 7.30
CA ASP A 275 10.85 19.21 6.11
C ASP A 275 11.25 18.33 4.91
#